data_15204da40e77e1a5a6436d38800635b0
#
_entry.id   15204da40e77e1a5a6436d38800635b0
#
_cell.length_a   1.000
_cell.length_b   1.000
_cell.length_c   1.000
_cell.angle_alpha   90.00
_cell.angle_beta   90.00
_cell.angle_gamma   90.00
#
_symmetry.space_group_name_H-M   'P 1'
#
loop_
_entity.id
_entity.type
_entity.pdbx_description
1 polymer ?
#
loop_
_entity_poly.entity_id
_entity_poly.type
_entity_poly.pdbx_seq_one_letter_code
_entity_poly.pdbx_strand_id
1 'polypeptide(L)'
;MRLLLIQPPVEDFYDTDIRLQPIGLCYLKGAIQKFLPNVEVIIRDFHRGLGNKLAGRRTIPIPNELKYLKEYYPVPDRSPFSTFFEYFHFGASYEDISKEVKYLNPDLVGISSLFSPYYREALKTAEEIKKVLNVPVLMGGSHVSACPELMLSNPYVDFIIRGEGEK
;
A
#
# COMPACT_ATOMS: atom_id res chain seq x y z
N MET A 1 10.75 -17.49 11.39
CA MET A 1 9.92 -16.96 10.29
C MET A 1 9.94 -15.43 10.37
N ARG A 2 10.16 -14.78 9.24
CA ARG A 2 10.15 -13.31 9.12
C ARG A 2 8.91 -12.87 8.38
N LEU A 3 8.06 -12.09 9.04
CA LEU A 3 6.86 -11.49 8.49
C LEU A 3 7.12 -10.00 8.23
N LEU A 4 6.91 -9.57 6.99
CA LEU A 4 6.98 -8.16 6.59
C LEU A 4 5.57 -7.60 6.43
N LEU A 5 5.19 -6.62 7.26
CA LEU A 5 3.93 -5.89 7.17
C LEU A 5 4.15 -4.56 6.45
N ILE A 6 3.35 -4.28 5.43
CA ILE A 6 3.53 -3.14 4.53
C ILE A 6 2.30 -2.24 4.54
N GLN A 7 2.54 -0.94 4.75
CA GLN A 7 1.66 0.15 4.34
C GLN A 7 2.13 0.59 2.95
N PRO A 8 1.34 0.41 1.88
CA PRO A 8 1.75 0.77 0.51
C PRO A 8 1.83 2.29 0.32
N PRO A 9 2.50 2.77 -0.75
CA PRO A 9 2.41 4.16 -1.18
C PRO A 9 0.98 4.48 -1.60
N VAL A 10 0.69 5.77 -1.81
CA VAL A 10 -0.63 6.26 -2.21
C VAL A 10 -0.48 7.11 -3.48
N GLU A 11 -1.45 7.00 -4.37
CA GLU A 11 -1.54 7.85 -5.58
C GLU A 11 -2.88 8.59 -5.56
N ASP A 12 -2.83 9.93 -5.67
CA ASP A 12 -4.02 10.76 -5.56
C ASP A 12 -3.86 12.10 -6.31
N PHE A 13 -4.99 12.81 -6.47
CA PHE A 13 -5.07 14.16 -7.00
C PHE A 13 -4.80 15.24 -5.93
N TYR A 14 -4.75 14.90 -4.66
CA TYR A 14 -4.49 15.87 -3.60
C TYR A 14 -3.08 16.44 -3.68
N ASP A 15 -2.96 17.74 -3.44
CA ASP A 15 -1.67 18.44 -3.42
C ASP A 15 -0.89 18.23 -2.11
N THR A 16 -1.57 17.77 -1.08
CA THR A 16 -1.01 17.56 0.25
C THR A 16 -0.74 16.10 0.52
N ASP A 17 0.34 15.84 1.26
CA ASP A 17 0.69 14.51 1.75
C ASP A 17 -0.45 13.95 2.64
N ILE A 18 -1.02 12.83 2.22
CA ILE A 18 -2.05 12.12 2.99
C ILE A 18 -1.35 11.33 4.08
N ARG A 19 -1.44 11.79 5.31
CA ARG A 19 -0.79 11.16 6.47
C ARG A 19 -1.61 9.99 7.00
N LEU A 20 -1.39 8.82 6.45
CA LEU A 20 -1.92 7.57 6.95
C LEU A 20 -0.88 6.91 7.86
N GLN A 21 -1.19 6.80 9.13
CA GLN A 21 -0.31 6.06 10.06
C GLN A 21 -0.70 4.58 10.06
N PRO A 22 0.27 3.65 10.02
CA PRO A 22 0.00 2.21 9.97
C PRO A 22 -0.36 1.63 11.36
N ILE A 23 -1.31 2.25 12.06
CA ILE A 23 -1.71 1.86 13.42
C ILE A 23 -2.17 0.40 13.47
N GLY A 24 -2.99 -0.03 12.50
CA GLY A 24 -3.45 -1.41 12.41
C GLY A 24 -2.30 -2.42 12.29
N LEU A 25 -1.25 -2.08 11.53
CA LEU A 25 -0.06 -2.93 11.43
C LEU A 25 0.73 -3.00 12.74
N CYS A 26 0.73 -1.92 13.53
CA CYS A 26 1.34 -1.90 14.85
C CYS A 26 0.58 -2.79 15.83
N TYR A 27 -0.76 -2.77 15.80
CA TYR A 27 -1.60 -3.67 16.60
C TYR A 27 -1.38 -5.14 16.21
N LEU A 28 -1.38 -5.46 14.91
CA LEU A 28 -1.07 -6.80 14.42
C LEU A 28 0.31 -7.27 14.88
N LYS A 29 1.33 -6.42 14.77
CA LYS A 29 2.66 -6.76 15.29
C LYS A 29 2.62 -7.09 16.78
N GLY A 30 1.93 -6.28 17.59
CA GLY A 30 1.78 -6.52 19.02
C GLY A 30 1.09 -7.85 19.33
N ALA A 31 0.00 -8.16 18.61
CA ALA A 31 -0.73 -9.42 18.75
C ALA A 31 0.15 -10.62 18.35
N ILE A 32 0.81 -10.56 17.20
CA ILE A 32 1.69 -11.63 16.72
C ILE A 32 2.84 -11.87 17.69
N GLN A 33 3.49 -10.83 18.19
CA GLN A 33 4.58 -10.97 19.15
C GLN A 33 4.12 -11.60 20.49
N LYS A 34 2.88 -11.34 20.89
CA LYS A 34 2.28 -11.93 22.09
C LYS A 34 2.02 -13.43 21.94
N PHE A 35 1.46 -13.85 20.80
CA PHE A 35 1.01 -15.23 20.59
C PHE A 35 2.04 -16.11 19.86
N LEU A 36 2.91 -15.50 19.05
CA LEU A 36 3.93 -16.16 18.23
C LEU A 36 5.30 -15.50 18.43
N PRO A 37 5.91 -15.61 19.63
CA PRO A 37 7.12 -14.86 19.99
C PRO A 37 8.34 -15.19 19.12
N ASN A 38 8.33 -16.32 18.40
CA ASN A 38 9.40 -16.73 17.49
C ASN A 38 9.26 -16.16 16.07
N VAL A 39 8.24 -15.33 15.81
CA VAL A 39 8.05 -14.65 14.53
C VAL A 39 8.67 -13.25 14.60
N GLU A 40 9.66 -13.01 13.74
CA GLU A 40 10.21 -11.68 13.54
C GLU A 40 9.23 -10.86 12.69
N VAL A 41 8.65 -9.78 13.25
CA VAL A 41 7.72 -8.92 12.55
C VAL A 41 8.37 -7.57 12.23
N ILE A 42 8.51 -7.28 10.95
CA ILE A 42 9.03 -6.00 10.44
C ILE A 42 7.86 -5.21 9.85
N ILE A 43 7.77 -3.92 10.15
CA ILE A 43 6.81 -3.00 9.53
C ILE A 43 7.59 -2.07 8.59
N ARG A 44 7.04 -1.85 7.39
CA ARG A 44 7.48 -0.82 6.45
C ARG A 44 6.31 0.05 6.05
N ASP A 45 6.45 1.33 6.33
CA ASP A 45 5.51 2.37 5.90
C ASP A 45 6.07 3.03 4.63
N PHE A 46 5.75 2.43 3.48
CA PHE A 46 6.19 2.95 2.18
C PHE A 46 5.45 4.20 1.74
N HIS A 47 4.31 4.51 2.34
CA HIS A 47 3.66 5.81 2.15
C HIS A 47 4.54 6.95 2.68
N ARG A 48 5.20 6.75 3.80
CA ARG A 48 6.13 7.72 4.37
C ARG A 48 7.49 7.75 3.66
N GLY A 49 7.94 6.63 3.11
CA GLY A 49 9.23 6.50 2.43
C GLY A 49 10.00 5.24 2.77
N LEU A 50 11.33 5.33 2.78
CA LEU A 50 12.24 4.22 3.08
C LEU A 50 13.03 4.50 4.35
N GLY A 51 12.78 3.72 5.40
CA GLY A 51 13.46 3.88 6.68
C GLY A 51 13.30 5.30 7.22
N ASN A 52 14.40 6.00 7.46
CA ASN A 52 14.39 7.38 7.95
C ASN A 52 14.33 8.43 6.82
N LYS A 53 14.39 8.00 5.56
CA LYS A 53 14.32 8.89 4.40
C LYS A 53 12.86 9.07 4.01
N LEU A 54 12.33 10.26 4.29
CA LEU A 54 11.00 10.65 3.83
C LEU A 54 11.01 10.70 2.30
N ALA A 55 10.04 10.04 1.68
CA ALA A 55 9.77 10.20 0.26
C ALA A 55 8.91 11.45 0.07
N GLY A 56 9.30 12.31 -0.87
CA GLY A 56 8.46 13.40 -1.33
C GLY A 56 7.37 12.90 -2.27
N ARG A 57 6.44 13.81 -2.61
CA ARG A 57 5.49 13.56 -3.70
C ARG A 57 6.19 13.66 -5.07
N ARG A 58 5.69 12.92 -6.04
CA ARG A 58 6.10 12.99 -7.44
C ARG A 58 4.87 13.12 -8.32
N THR A 59 4.90 14.05 -9.27
CA THR A 59 3.86 14.09 -10.32
C THR A 59 4.01 12.86 -11.22
N ILE A 60 2.91 12.18 -11.47
CA ILE A 60 2.83 11.01 -12.34
C ILE A 60 1.70 11.21 -13.35
N PRO A 61 1.70 10.49 -14.49
CA PRO A 61 0.61 10.53 -15.43
C PRO A 61 -0.70 10.09 -14.79
N ILE A 62 -1.78 10.81 -15.11
CA ILE A 62 -3.14 10.42 -14.67
C ILE A 62 -3.46 9.06 -15.31
N PRO A 63 -3.88 8.07 -14.53
CA PRO A 63 -4.32 6.77 -15.03
C PRO A 63 -5.39 6.92 -16.11
N ASN A 64 -5.35 6.06 -17.14
CA ASN A 64 -6.26 6.17 -18.28
C ASN A 64 -7.75 6.18 -17.89
N GLU A 65 -8.10 5.37 -16.90
CA GLU A 65 -9.44 5.24 -16.34
C GLU A 65 -9.92 6.47 -15.55
N LEU A 66 -9.02 7.40 -15.21
CA LEU A 66 -9.35 8.64 -14.51
C LEU A 66 -9.25 9.88 -15.42
N LYS A 67 -8.80 9.72 -16.68
CA LYS A 67 -8.61 10.86 -17.61
C LYS A 67 -9.91 11.58 -17.94
N TYR A 68 -11.05 10.89 -17.89
CA TYR A 68 -12.37 11.48 -18.14
C TYR A 68 -12.70 12.60 -17.15
N LEU A 69 -12.09 12.60 -15.96
CA LEU A 69 -12.32 13.65 -14.96
C LEU A 69 -11.97 15.04 -15.48
N LYS A 70 -10.99 15.16 -16.38
CA LYS A 70 -10.63 16.44 -17.02
C LYS A 70 -11.75 17.04 -17.88
N GLU A 71 -12.67 16.23 -18.38
CA GLU A 71 -13.82 16.69 -19.15
C GLU A 71 -14.83 17.45 -18.29
N TYR A 72 -14.95 17.03 -17.02
CA TYR A 72 -15.85 17.66 -16.04
C TYR A 72 -15.19 18.84 -15.31
N TYR A 73 -13.86 18.88 -15.26
CA TYR A 73 -13.08 19.91 -14.57
C TYR A 73 -12.08 20.55 -15.53
N PRO A 74 -12.56 21.31 -16.57
CA PRO A 74 -11.68 21.83 -17.63
C PRO A 74 -10.77 22.98 -17.19
N VAL A 75 -11.03 23.57 -16.01
CA VAL A 75 -10.25 24.69 -15.46
C VAL A 75 -9.44 24.21 -14.26
N PRO A 76 -8.13 24.55 -14.18
CA PRO A 76 -7.32 24.22 -13.03
C PRO A 76 -7.96 24.75 -11.74
N ASP A 77 -8.18 23.86 -10.79
CA ASP A 77 -8.62 24.25 -9.45
C ASP A 77 -7.49 25.02 -8.77
N ARG A 78 -7.79 26.21 -8.27
CA ARG A 78 -6.88 27.06 -7.48
C ARG A 78 -6.94 26.76 -5.98
N SER A 79 -7.77 25.79 -5.57
CA SER A 79 -7.82 25.34 -4.20
C SER A 79 -6.50 24.64 -3.82
N PRO A 80 -6.20 24.52 -2.51
CA PRO A 80 -5.04 23.76 -2.02
C PRO A 80 -5.06 22.29 -2.45
N PHE A 81 -6.18 21.81 -2.95
CA PHE A 81 -6.38 20.41 -3.34
C PHE A 81 -6.08 20.12 -4.82
N SER A 82 -5.90 21.15 -5.67
CA SER A 82 -5.57 21.01 -7.12
C SER A 82 -6.33 19.89 -7.83
N THR A 83 -7.63 19.82 -7.58
CA THR A 83 -8.44 18.62 -7.82
C THR A 83 -8.47 18.26 -9.32
N PHE A 84 -8.10 17.02 -9.66
CA PHE A 84 -8.21 16.38 -10.97
C PHE A 84 -7.30 16.90 -12.09
N PHE A 85 -6.36 17.80 -11.82
CA PHE A 85 -5.43 18.31 -12.81
C PHE A 85 -4.07 17.64 -12.81
N GLU A 86 -3.50 17.42 -11.62
CA GLU A 86 -2.25 16.73 -11.43
C GLU A 86 -2.50 15.48 -10.56
N TYR A 87 -1.77 14.44 -10.86
CA TYR A 87 -1.84 13.17 -10.14
C TYR A 87 -0.48 12.88 -9.53
N PHE A 88 -0.46 12.55 -8.26
CA PHE A 88 0.76 12.44 -7.50
C PHE A 88 0.92 11.05 -6.90
N HIS A 89 2.14 10.58 -6.89
CA HIS A 89 2.57 9.45 -6.09
C HIS A 89 3.21 9.95 -4.80
N PHE A 90 2.70 9.48 -3.67
CA PHE A 90 3.19 9.77 -2.33
C PHE A 90 3.84 8.53 -1.75
N GLY A 91 5.12 8.63 -1.44
CA GLY A 91 5.85 7.55 -0.81
C GLY A 91 7.02 7.00 -1.62
N ALA A 92 7.50 5.82 -1.22
CA ALA A 92 8.59 5.12 -1.88
C ALA A 92 8.22 4.69 -3.30
N SER A 93 9.20 4.68 -4.21
CA SER A 93 8.97 4.14 -5.55
C SER A 93 8.77 2.63 -5.49
N TYR A 94 8.02 2.08 -6.44
CA TYR A 94 7.85 0.63 -6.53
C TYR A 94 9.19 -0.10 -6.74
N GLU A 95 10.14 0.53 -7.45
CA GLU A 95 11.49 0.00 -7.59
C GLU A 95 12.23 -0.06 -6.24
N ASP A 96 12.12 0.99 -5.43
CA ASP A 96 12.75 1.02 -4.11
C ASP A 96 12.08 0.02 -3.15
N ILE A 97 10.75 -0.13 -3.24
CA ILE A 97 10.00 -1.17 -2.51
C ILE A 97 10.53 -2.56 -2.86
N SER A 98 10.67 -2.86 -4.15
CA SER A 98 11.21 -4.15 -4.62
C SER A 98 12.61 -4.43 -4.09
N LYS A 99 13.50 -3.41 -4.10
CA LYS A 99 14.87 -3.52 -3.56
C LYS A 99 14.85 -3.78 -2.05
N GLU A 100 14.04 -3.03 -1.31
CA GLU A 100 13.93 -3.17 0.16
C GLU A 100 13.38 -4.53 0.54
N VAL A 101 12.31 -4.99 -0.11
CA VAL A 101 11.70 -6.29 0.17
C VAL A 101 12.67 -7.44 -0.16
N LYS A 102 13.39 -7.33 -1.28
CA LYS A 102 14.43 -8.31 -1.64
C LYS A 102 15.56 -8.35 -0.62
N TYR A 103 15.99 -7.18 -0.12
CA TYR A 103 17.01 -7.09 0.93
C TYR A 103 16.54 -7.72 2.25
N LEU A 104 15.30 -7.46 2.65
CA LEU A 104 14.71 -8.00 3.88
C LEU A 104 14.47 -9.51 3.79
N ASN A 105 14.26 -10.04 2.60
CA ASN A 105 14.01 -11.46 2.31
C ASN A 105 13.01 -12.11 3.28
N PRO A 106 11.74 -11.65 3.34
CA PRO A 106 10.74 -12.20 4.25
C PRO A 106 10.25 -13.58 3.81
N ASP A 107 9.73 -14.36 4.76
CA ASP A 107 9.04 -15.63 4.50
C ASP A 107 7.55 -15.43 4.16
N LEU A 108 6.97 -14.30 4.58
CA LEU A 108 5.58 -13.92 4.34
C LEU A 108 5.48 -12.39 4.28
N VAL A 109 4.70 -11.88 3.35
CA VAL A 109 4.40 -10.44 3.23
C VAL A 109 2.91 -10.20 3.51
N GLY A 110 2.62 -9.26 4.42
CA GLY A 110 1.27 -8.74 4.68
C GLY A 110 1.14 -7.31 4.18
N ILE A 111 0.16 -7.03 3.31
CA ILE A 111 -0.08 -5.70 2.74
C ILE A 111 -1.40 -5.16 3.25
N SER A 112 -1.37 -3.93 3.77
CA SER A 112 -2.57 -3.21 4.20
C SER A 112 -3.29 -2.58 3.01
N SER A 113 -4.60 -2.84 2.86
CA SER A 113 -5.49 -2.15 1.93
C SER A 113 -6.68 -1.57 2.71
N LEU A 114 -6.46 -0.39 3.28
CA LEU A 114 -7.39 0.24 4.22
C LEU A 114 -8.52 0.98 3.49
N PHE A 115 -8.19 1.80 2.50
CA PHE A 115 -9.16 2.64 1.79
C PHE A 115 -9.36 2.17 0.35
N SER A 116 -10.63 2.12 -0.08
CA SER A 116 -10.99 1.67 -1.42
C SER A 116 -10.34 2.47 -2.56
N PRO A 117 -10.16 3.80 -2.49
CA PRO A 117 -9.45 4.54 -3.53
C PRO A 117 -8.02 4.06 -3.80
N TYR A 118 -7.36 3.47 -2.79
CA TYR A 118 -5.93 3.11 -2.85
C TYR A 118 -5.67 1.61 -2.96
N TYR A 119 -6.67 0.80 -3.32
CA TYR A 119 -6.48 -0.64 -3.46
C TYR A 119 -5.55 -1.01 -4.61
N ARG A 120 -5.46 -0.16 -5.64
CA ARG A 120 -4.58 -0.37 -6.81
C ARG A 120 -3.12 -0.33 -6.42
N GLU A 121 -2.73 0.61 -5.55
CA GLU A 121 -1.36 0.74 -5.06
C GLU A 121 -0.98 -0.46 -4.18
N ALA A 122 -1.95 -0.99 -3.41
CA ALA A 122 -1.75 -2.22 -2.66
C ALA A 122 -1.53 -3.43 -3.60
N LEU A 123 -2.35 -3.59 -4.64
CA LEU A 123 -2.18 -4.64 -5.65
C LEU A 123 -0.89 -4.44 -6.46
N LYS A 124 -0.55 -3.21 -6.82
CA LYS A 124 0.70 -2.90 -7.52
C LYS A 124 1.93 -3.24 -6.65
N THR A 125 1.84 -2.96 -5.35
CA THR A 125 2.89 -3.36 -4.41
C THR A 125 3.04 -4.89 -4.37
N ALA A 126 1.94 -5.65 -4.35
CA ALA A 126 1.99 -7.12 -4.41
C ALA A 126 2.63 -7.62 -5.70
N GLU A 127 2.25 -7.05 -6.85
CA GLU A 127 2.84 -7.37 -8.15
C GLU A 127 4.36 -7.16 -8.16
N GLU A 128 4.83 -5.99 -7.70
CA GLU A 128 6.25 -5.67 -7.68
C GLU A 128 7.06 -6.59 -6.74
N ILE A 129 6.47 -7.00 -5.63
CA ILE A 129 7.07 -7.98 -4.72
C ILE A 129 7.18 -9.34 -5.39
N LYS A 130 6.11 -9.83 -6.02
CA LYS A 130 6.11 -11.13 -6.72
C LYS A 130 7.07 -11.20 -7.90
N LYS A 131 7.43 -10.07 -8.52
CA LYS A 131 8.46 -10.01 -9.58
C LYS A 131 9.86 -10.31 -9.07
N VAL A 132 10.15 -10.01 -7.82
CA VAL A 132 11.50 -10.11 -7.26
C VAL A 132 11.67 -11.23 -6.24
N LEU A 133 10.57 -11.71 -5.64
CA LEU A 133 10.57 -12.79 -4.65
C LEU A 133 9.38 -13.74 -4.87
N ASN A 134 9.65 -15.04 -4.78
CA ASN A 134 8.60 -16.06 -4.70
C ASN A 134 8.17 -16.24 -3.23
N VAL A 135 7.41 -15.29 -2.70
CA VAL A 135 6.97 -15.26 -1.31
C VAL A 135 5.44 -15.16 -1.26
N PRO A 136 4.76 -15.84 -0.31
CA PRO A 136 3.32 -15.66 -0.11
C PRO A 136 2.99 -14.20 0.23
N VAL A 137 1.91 -13.68 -0.39
CA VAL A 137 1.37 -12.34 -0.14
C VAL A 137 -0.03 -12.45 0.44
N LEU A 138 -0.18 -11.88 1.62
CA LEU A 138 -1.42 -11.76 2.38
C LEU A 138 -1.92 -10.32 2.31
N MET A 139 -3.21 -10.12 2.08
CA MET A 139 -3.81 -8.79 2.16
C MET A 139 -4.87 -8.71 3.25
N GLY A 140 -4.93 -7.56 3.93
CA GLY A 140 -5.93 -7.25 4.95
C GLY A 140 -6.32 -5.78 4.94
N GLY A 141 -7.34 -5.46 5.73
CA GLY A 141 -7.87 -4.11 5.87
C GLY A 141 -9.33 -3.99 5.44
N SER A 142 -9.92 -2.81 5.62
CA SER A 142 -11.36 -2.62 5.40
C SER A 142 -11.78 -2.80 3.93
N HIS A 143 -10.95 -2.40 2.97
CA HIS A 143 -11.24 -2.64 1.55
C HIS A 143 -11.25 -4.14 1.22
N VAL A 144 -10.29 -4.90 1.72
CA VAL A 144 -10.23 -6.36 1.55
C VAL A 144 -11.46 -7.04 2.16
N SER A 145 -11.89 -6.57 3.33
CA SER A 145 -13.09 -7.09 4.00
C SER A 145 -14.37 -6.80 3.23
N ALA A 146 -14.44 -5.65 2.54
CA ALA A 146 -15.58 -5.23 1.72
C ALA A 146 -15.63 -5.90 0.35
N CYS A 147 -14.47 -6.13 -0.28
CA CYS A 147 -14.36 -6.64 -1.65
C CYS A 147 -13.40 -7.84 -1.74
N PRO A 148 -13.63 -8.93 -0.97
CA PRO A 148 -12.69 -10.04 -0.85
C PRO A 148 -12.46 -10.78 -2.17
N GLU A 149 -13.50 -10.99 -2.97
CA GLU A 149 -13.42 -11.69 -4.25
C GLU A 149 -12.56 -10.92 -5.26
N LEU A 150 -12.73 -9.59 -5.31
CA LEU A 150 -11.93 -8.71 -6.17
C LEU A 150 -10.44 -8.82 -5.81
N MET A 151 -10.13 -8.78 -4.53
CA MET A 151 -8.73 -8.81 -4.07
C MET A 151 -8.11 -10.20 -4.29
N LEU A 152 -8.84 -11.27 -4.01
CA LEU A 152 -8.35 -12.64 -4.14
C LEU A 152 -8.27 -13.11 -5.61
N SER A 153 -9.03 -12.49 -6.53
CA SER A 153 -8.93 -12.79 -7.97
C SER A 153 -7.62 -12.27 -8.60
N ASN A 154 -6.89 -11.40 -7.90
CA ASN A 154 -5.61 -10.90 -8.39
C ASN A 154 -4.50 -11.97 -8.25
N PRO A 155 -3.73 -12.29 -9.31
CA PRO A 155 -2.75 -13.38 -9.30
C PRO A 155 -1.56 -13.15 -8.35
N TYR A 156 -1.40 -11.94 -7.83
CA TYR A 156 -0.32 -11.59 -6.91
C TYR A 156 -0.73 -11.65 -5.43
N VAL A 157 -1.98 -12.04 -5.15
CA VAL A 157 -2.53 -12.18 -3.80
C VAL A 157 -2.82 -13.65 -3.50
N ASP A 158 -2.12 -14.23 -2.54
CA ASP A 158 -2.29 -15.65 -2.19
C ASP A 158 -3.36 -15.83 -1.10
N PHE A 159 -3.44 -14.89 -0.16
CA PHE A 159 -4.34 -14.96 0.99
C PHE A 159 -4.96 -13.59 1.32
N ILE A 160 -6.12 -13.63 1.95
CA ILE A 160 -6.75 -12.44 2.52
C ILE A 160 -7.18 -12.68 3.98
N ILE A 161 -7.19 -11.60 4.78
CA ILE A 161 -7.83 -11.58 6.09
C ILE A 161 -9.03 -10.65 6.02
N ARG A 162 -10.20 -11.15 6.43
CA ARG A 162 -11.45 -10.38 6.55
C ARG A 162 -11.68 -10.04 8.02
N GLY A 163 -12.04 -8.79 8.28
CA GLY A 163 -12.30 -8.30 9.63
C GLY A 163 -11.02 -8.05 10.42
N GLU A 164 -11.06 -8.37 11.71
CA GLU A 164 -9.97 -8.09 12.64
C GLU A 164 -8.87 -9.16 12.56
N GLY A 165 -7.68 -8.75 12.13
CA GLY A 165 -6.55 -9.67 11.90
C GLY A 165 -5.81 -10.10 13.18
N GLU A 166 -6.13 -9.51 14.32
CA GLU A 166 -5.54 -9.83 15.63
C GLU A 166 -6.27 -10.92 16.45
N LYS A 167 -7.34 -11.51 15.89
CA LYS A 167 -8.16 -12.57 16.53
C LYS A 167 -7.66 -13.97 16.21
#